data_7537dd1c4a18104641e1684748a13bd6
#
_entry.id   7537dd1c4a18104641e1684748a13bd6
#
_cell.length_a   1.000
_cell.length_b   1.000
_cell.length_c   1.000
_cell.angle_alpha   90.00
_cell.angle_beta   90.00
_cell.angle_gamma   90.00
#
_symmetry.space_group_name_H-M   'P 1'
#
loop_
_entity.id
_entity.type
_entity.pdbx_description
1 polymer ?
#
loop_
_entity_poly.entity_id
_entity_poly.type
_entity_poly.pdbx_seq_one_letter_code
_entity_poly.pdbx_strand_id
1 'polypeptide(L)'
;VKGENANHFTDYDLRITHYDIQYFAMDNELAYNQALDYLYSFVDYSLKKSSELAKADFNLDRMRALMVLLGSPEQKYPSLHVAGTKGKGSTSALMASALTAAGYKTGLYTSPHLQDYVERIQIDGRPVSHVQLVELVEQVKPHVAAVPLLTTFEITTALGFLYFAQQDVEAAVIEVGLGGRLDATNVVTPRVSVITALSYDHMAVLGNTLTLIAGEKAGIIKPGIPVVSSPQKDEARVVLERVAKERHAPFTLVGRDVLFTAGEHSLDGQTLSVSRKQKAGGRKQEGENNQESVILRVPLLGQHQVVNAATAYAALKASGLKVSDKAIRIGFTEVIWPCRFEIVRRPVPRPPCGNRDYLARTGTTPLEPGLPHEPPVILDSAHNQDSFEKLAQTLEDYFPGLPIILIFGSSEDKDVAGMLAELKGRLKLVLATKAVHPRAIDPEKIVETANRLGIRAEAAASVEVALARALDLAAGGGEIVLSAGSMFVTAEVKTAWEKLHKP
;
A
#
# COMPACT_ATOMS: atom_id res chain seq x y z
N VAL A 1 68.42 -3.25 39.79
CA VAL A 1 67.28 -2.81 40.54
C VAL A 1 66.21 -2.45 39.53
N LYS A 2 65.13 -3.24 39.51
CA LYS A 2 63.98 -3.14 38.61
C LYS A 2 63.11 -1.92 38.97
N GLY A 3 62.64 -1.18 37.98
CA GLY A 3 61.62 -0.20 38.10
C GLY A 3 60.53 -0.51 37.08
N GLU A 4 59.36 -0.96 37.55
CA GLU A 4 58.16 -1.21 36.78
C GLU A 4 57.45 0.13 36.52
N ASN A 5 57.26 0.49 35.25
CA ASN A 5 56.32 1.55 34.85
C ASN A 5 54.99 0.88 34.52
N ALA A 6 54.03 0.98 35.43
CA ALA A 6 52.64 0.65 35.18
C ALA A 6 51.98 1.82 34.46
N ASN A 7 51.60 1.59 33.19
CA ASN A 7 50.70 2.46 32.45
C ASN A 7 49.29 2.30 33.01
N HIS A 8 48.79 3.28 33.74
CA HIS A 8 47.36 3.44 34.00
C HIS A 8 46.71 4.07 32.78
N PHE A 9 46.13 3.24 31.91
CA PHE A 9 45.03 3.67 31.06
C PHE A 9 43.78 3.62 31.92
N THR A 10 43.25 4.78 32.29
CA THR A 10 41.92 4.92 32.87
C THR A 10 40.91 4.66 31.78
N ASP A 11 40.19 3.53 31.88
CA ASP A 11 38.97 3.24 31.16
C ASP A 11 37.91 4.30 31.53
N TYR A 12 37.70 5.28 30.65
CA TYR A 12 36.52 6.11 30.69
C TYR A 12 35.38 5.26 30.15
N ASP A 13 34.73 4.53 31.05
CA ASP A 13 33.39 3.96 30.83
C ASP A 13 32.44 5.12 30.45
N LEU A 14 32.19 5.26 29.16
CA LEU A 14 31.10 6.09 28.63
C LEU A 14 29.79 5.44 29.06
N ARG A 15 29.38 5.66 30.30
CA ARG A 15 28.01 5.36 30.74
C ARG A 15 27.09 6.37 30.08
N ILE A 16 26.58 6.01 28.88
CA ILE A 16 25.43 6.68 28.29
C ILE A 16 24.30 6.54 29.30
N THR A 17 23.91 7.63 29.96
CA THR A 17 22.85 7.63 30.96
C THR A 17 21.50 7.53 30.27
N HIS A 18 20.49 7.06 30.99
CA HIS A 18 19.10 7.05 30.49
C HIS A 18 18.62 8.49 30.11
N TYR A 19 19.21 9.51 30.71
CA TYR A 19 18.98 10.93 30.40
C TYR A 19 19.60 11.33 29.05
N ASP A 20 20.80 10.84 28.73
CA ASP A 20 21.45 11.13 27.45
C ASP A 20 20.68 10.49 26.29
N ILE A 21 20.16 9.27 26.49
CA ILE A 21 19.32 8.56 25.48
C ILE A 21 18.01 9.33 25.24
N GLN A 22 17.35 9.84 26.29
CA GLN A 22 16.13 10.63 26.15
C GLN A 22 16.39 11.99 25.49
N TYR A 23 17.51 12.64 25.79
CA TYR A 23 17.87 13.92 25.18
C TYR A 23 18.19 13.76 23.68
N PHE A 24 18.99 12.73 23.32
CA PHE A 24 19.25 12.38 21.92
C PHE A 24 17.98 12.00 21.16
N ALA A 25 17.04 11.29 21.79
CA ALA A 25 15.78 10.95 21.18
C ALA A 25 14.88 12.18 20.95
N MET A 26 14.85 13.14 21.89
CA MET A 26 14.10 14.39 21.74
C MET A 26 14.70 15.30 20.66
N ASP A 27 16.02 15.41 20.57
CA ASP A 27 16.69 16.22 19.53
C ASP A 27 16.44 15.63 18.13
N ASN A 28 16.46 14.31 17.99
CA ASN A 28 16.18 13.63 16.73
C ASN A 28 14.72 13.82 16.29
N GLU A 29 13.77 13.77 17.22
CA GLU A 29 12.34 13.98 16.91
C GLU A 29 12.06 15.43 16.51
N LEU A 30 12.70 16.40 17.20
CA LEU A 30 12.61 17.81 16.82
C LEU A 30 13.18 18.05 15.41
N ALA A 31 14.36 17.49 15.11
CA ALA A 31 14.98 17.63 13.79
C ALA A 31 14.10 16.97 12.69
N TYR A 32 13.49 15.84 13.00
CA TYR A 32 12.57 15.16 12.08
C TYR A 32 11.33 16.03 11.80
N ASN A 33 10.70 16.59 12.82
CA ASN A 33 9.56 17.49 12.66
C ASN A 33 9.92 18.74 11.84
N GLN A 34 11.10 19.33 12.07
CA GLN A 34 11.60 20.45 11.25
C GLN A 34 11.83 20.06 9.78
N ALA A 35 12.31 18.85 9.53
CA ALA A 35 12.46 18.34 8.17
C ALA A 35 11.09 18.15 7.50
N LEU A 36 10.08 17.63 8.21
CA LEU A 36 8.71 17.54 7.72
C LEU A 36 8.10 18.93 7.46
N ASP A 37 8.28 19.89 8.37
CA ASP A 37 7.81 21.27 8.18
C ASP A 37 8.42 21.90 6.92
N TYR A 38 9.71 21.66 6.67
CA TYR A 38 10.35 22.08 5.43
C TYR A 38 9.69 21.44 4.21
N LEU A 39 9.48 20.13 4.20
CA LEU A 39 8.84 19.43 3.09
C LEU A 39 7.41 19.90 2.84
N TYR A 40 6.63 20.12 3.90
CA TYR A 40 5.26 20.60 3.80
C TYR A 40 5.13 22.12 3.56
N SER A 41 6.23 22.87 3.62
CA SER A 41 6.24 24.29 3.22
C SER A 41 6.08 24.48 1.71
N PHE A 42 6.30 23.42 0.91
CA PHE A 42 6.07 23.42 -0.53
C PHE A 42 4.62 23.07 -0.88
N VAL A 43 4.25 23.26 -2.14
CA VAL A 43 2.89 22.93 -2.59
C VAL A 43 2.67 21.41 -2.50
N ASP A 44 1.80 21.01 -1.58
CA ASP A 44 1.37 19.62 -1.46
C ASP A 44 -0.02 19.44 -2.09
N TYR A 45 -0.03 18.84 -3.27
CA TYR A 45 -1.26 18.56 -3.98
C TYR A 45 -2.14 17.48 -3.31
N SER A 46 -1.59 16.66 -2.41
CA SER A 46 -2.37 15.69 -1.65
C SER A 46 -3.33 16.35 -0.66
N LEU A 47 -2.99 17.57 -0.21
CA LEU A 47 -3.79 18.39 0.70
C LEU A 47 -4.80 19.30 -0.01
N LYS A 48 -4.69 19.45 -1.34
CA LYS A 48 -5.52 20.35 -2.14
C LYS A 48 -6.84 19.71 -2.54
N LYS A 49 -7.90 20.53 -2.65
CA LYS A 49 -9.20 20.10 -3.18
C LYS A 49 -9.09 19.75 -4.67
N SER A 50 -9.96 18.85 -5.15
CA SER A 50 -9.96 18.41 -6.55
C SER A 50 -10.06 19.56 -7.56
N SER A 51 -10.77 20.66 -7.24
CA SER A 51 -10.87 21.86 -8.06
C SER A 51 -9.55 22.67 -8.16
N GLU A 52 -8.72 22.62 -7.14
CA GLU A 52 -7.38 23.25 -7.14
C GLU A 52 -6.37 22.36 -7.87
N LEU A 53 -6.46 21.04 -7.69
CA LEU A 53 -5.67 20.06 -8.41
C LEU A 53 -5.83 20.17 -9.93
N ALA A 54 -7.04 20.46 -10.42
CA ALA A 54 -7.31 20.63 -11.84
C ALA A 54 -6.59 21.85 -12.46
N LYS A 55 -6.13 22.81 -11.63
CA LYS A 55 -5.39 24.00 -12.05
C LYS A 55 -3.88 23.87 -11.85
N ALA A 56 -3.43 22.72 -11.34
CA ALA A 56 -2.01 22.49 -11.06
C ALA A 56 -1.20 22.39 -12.35
N ASP A 57 -0.03 23.01 -12.36
CA ASP A 57 0.94 22.89 -13.43
C ASP A 57 1.80 21.65 -13.22
N PHE A 58 1.33 20.52 -13.78
CA PHE A 58 2.09 19.29 -13.78
C PHE A 58 3.04 19.25 -14.97
N ASN A 59 4.35 19.27 -14.71
CA ASN A 59 5.38 19.03 -15.71
C ASN A 59 6.58 18.29 -15.10
N LEU A 60 7.37 17.63 -15.95
CA LEU A 60 8.54 16.88 -15.52
C LEU A 60 9.84 17.67 -15.54
N ASP A 61 9.83 18.92 -16.02
CA ASP A 61 11.08 19.64 -16.25
C ASP A 61 11.73 20.04 -14.94
N ARG A 62 10.92 20.40 -13.92
CA ARG A 62 11.41 20.68 -12.56
C ARG A 62 12.07 19.44 -11.96
N MET A 63 11.39 18.29 -12.06
CA MET A 63 11.94 17.02 -11.56
C MET A 63 13.23 16.62 -12.30
N ARG A 64 13.28 16.76 -13.62
CA ARG A 64 14.49 16.50 -14.41
C ARG A 64 15.64 17.42 -14.01
N ALA A 65 15.38 18.72 -13.84
CA ALA A 65 16.37 19.68 -13.38
C ALA A 65 16.94 19.29 -12.01
N LEU A 66 16.07 18.92 -11.06
CA LEU A 66 16.48 18.46 -9.74
C LEU A 66 17.32 17.18 -9.82
N MET A 67 16.92 16.20 -10.65
CA MET A 67 17.69 14.96 -10.84
C MET A 67 19.09 15.24 -11.40
N VAL A 68 19.22 16.12 -12.37
CA VAL A 68 20.55 16.52 -12.90
C VAL A 68 21.43 17.12 -11.82
N LEU A 69 20.90 18.02 -10.99
CA LEU A 69 21.65 18.63 -9.87
C LEU A 69 22.08 17.60 -8.82
N LEU A 70 21.29 16.55 -8.62
CA LEU A 70 21.58 15.45 -7.70
C LEU A 70 22.45 14.33 -8.32
N GLY A 71 22.93 14.49 -9.57
CA GLY A 71 23.75 13.51 -10.26
C GLY A 71 23.00 12.30 -10.80
N SER A 72 21.72 12.49 -11.16
CA SER A 72 20.82 11.49 -11.76
C SER A 72 20.73 10.19 -10.95
N PRO A 73 20.37 10.25 -9.67
CA PRO A 73 20.34 9.09 -8.79
C PRO A 73 19.36 7.99 -9.27
N GLU A 74 18.29 8.37 -9.97
CA GLU A 74 17.27 7.47 -10.53
C GLU A 74 17.81 6.52 -11.61
N GLN A 75 19.00 6.75 -12.11
CA GLN A 75 19.67 5.95 -13.15
C GLN A 75 20.71 4.98 -12.57
N LYS A 76 20.98 5.02 -11.26
CA LYS A 76 22.03 4.22 -10.63
C LYS A 76 21.67 2.76 -10.43
N TYR A 77 20.40 2.42 -10.50
CA TYR A 77 19.87 1.07 -10.24
C TYR A 77 18.71 0.75 -11.19
N PRO A 78 18.46 -0.53 -11.53
CA PRO A 78 17.30 -0.94 -12.28
C PRO A 78 16.01 -0.72 -11.47
N SER A 79 14.96 -0.21 -12.13
CA SER A 79 13.67 0.02 -11.50
C SER A 79 12.52 -0.73 -12.18
N LEU A 80 11.45 -1.01 -11.43
CA LEU A 80 10.15 -1.46 -11.91
C LEU A 80 9.15 -0.35 -11.58
N HIS A 81 8.40 0.16 -12.58
CA HIS A 81 7.57 1.33 -12.44
C HIS A 81 6.09 0.98 -12.51
N VAL A 82 5.32 1.35 -11.48
CA VAL A 82 3.93 0.87 -11.28
C VAL A 82 2.95 2.03 -11.27
N ALA A 83 2.07 2.08 -12.29
CA ALA A 83 0.91 2.96 -12.33
C ALA A 83 -0.39 2.15 -12.25
N GLY A 84 -1.50 2.83 -12.00
CA GLY A 84 -2.81 2.23 -11.92
C GLY A 84 -3.77 3.06 -11.07
N THR A 85 -5.03 2.66 -11.00
CA THR A 85 -5.98 3.27 -10.06
C THR A 85 -5.97 2.51 -8.74
N LYS A 86 -6.14 1.20 -8.79
CA LYS A 86 -6.19 0.30 -7.63
C LYS A 86 -5.11 -0.77 -7.70
N GLY A 87 -4.59 -1.18 -6.55
CA GLY A 87 -3.62 -2.26 -6.46
C GLY A 87 -2.15 -1.87 -6.68
N LYS A 88 -1.83 -0.60 -6.94
CA LYS A 88 -0.43 -0.16 -7.14
C LYS A 88 0.47 -0.59 -5.98
N GLY A 89 0.17 -0.13 -4.76
CA GLY A 89 0.98 -0.42 -3.57
C GLY A 89 1.07 -1.92 -3.26
N SER A 90 -0.04 -2.69 -3.32
CA SER A 90 -0.01 -4.15 -3.10
C SER A 90 0.86 -4.86 -4.14
N THR A 91 0.74 -4.49 -5.44
CA THR A 91 1.57 -5.05 -6.51
C THR A 91 3.04 -4.68 -6.32
N SER A 92 3.32 -3.43 -5.90
CA SER A 92 4.68 -2.96 -5.61
C SER A 92 5.29 -3.69 -4.43
N ALA A 93 4.56 -3.87 -3.34
CA ALA A 93 5.01 -4.60 -2.16
C ALA A 93 5.33 -6.07 -2.47
N LEU A 94 4.45 -6.75 -3.24
CA LEU A 94 4.68 -8.13 -3.69
C LEU A 94 5.95 -8.25 -4.54
N MET A 95 6.16 -7.32 -5.48
CA MET A 95 7.37 -7.33 -6.30
C MET A 95 8.62 -7.05 -5.49
N ALA A 96 8.59 -6.06 -4.58
CA ALA A 96 9.71 -5.74 -3.72
C ALA A 96 10.08 -6.91 -2.80
N SER A 97 9.10 -7.53 -2.14
CA SER A 97 9.32 -8.70 -1.29
C SER A 97 9.95 -9.88 -2.07
N ALA A 98 9.50 -10.12 -3.32
CA ALA A 98 10.08 -11.16 -4.17
C ALA A 98 11.52 -10.84 -4.63
N LEU A 99 11.84 -9.57 -4.88
CA LEU A 99 13.21 -9.14 -5.20
C LEU A 99 14.13 -9.31 -4.00
N THR A 100 13.71 -8.92 -2.80
CA THR A 100 14.45 -9.15 -1.56
C THR A 100 14.67 -10.66 -1.32
N ALA A 101 13.64 -11.48 -1.50
CA ALA A 101 13.75 -12.93 -1.40
C ALA A 101 14.67 -13.56 -2.48
N ALA A 102 14.87 -12.87 -3.61
CA ALA A 102 15.83 -13.25 -4.64
C ALA A 102 17.27 -12.81 -4.33
N GLY A 103 17.51 -12.11 -3.23
CA GLY A 103 18.80 -11.64 -2.77
C GLY A 103 19.21 -10.25 -3.25
N TYR A 104 18.30 -9.48 -3.88
CA TYR A 104 18.57 -8.08 -4.22
C TYR A 104 18.40 -7.18 -2.98
N LYS A 105 19.29 -6.21 -2.79
CA LYS A 105 19.04 -5.06 -1.93
C LYS A 105 17.97 -4.21 -2.60
N THR A 106 16.76 -4.26 -2.07
CA THR A 106 15.57 -3.81 -2.79
C THR A 106 15.01 -2.52 -2.23
N GLY A 107 14.93 -1.47 -3.06
CA GLY A 107 14.20 -0.24 -2.77
C GLY A 107 12.71 -0.38 -3.08
N LEU A 108 11.87 0.20 -2.23
CA LEU A 108 10.43 0.35 -2.44
C LEU A 108 10.04 1.80 -2.18
N TYR A 109 9.52 2.48 -3.22
CA TYR A 109 8.94 3.82 -3.12
C TYR A 109 7.43 3.75 -3.30
N THR A 110 6.67 4.21 -2.32
CA THR A 110 5.19 4.18 -2.33
C THR A 110 4.58 5.46 -1.80
N SER A 111 3.32 5.74 -2.17
CA SER A 111 2.58 6.90 -1.66
C SER A 111 1.06 6.69 -1.71
N PRO A 112 0.35 7.31 -0.75
CA PRO A 112 0.86 8.00 0.43
C PRO A 112 1.28 7.00 1.53
N HIS A 113 1.82 7.49 2.65
CA HIS A 113 2.10 6.71 3.86
C HIS A 113 0.82 6.44 4.67
N LEU A 114 0.89 5.52 5.62
CA LEU A 114 -0.20 5.23 6.56
C LEU A 114 -0.04 6.02 7.86
N GLN A 115 1.00 5.76 8.62
CA GLN A 115 1.24 6.31 9.97
C GLN A 115 2.41 7.29 10.01
N ASP A 116 3.50 6.97 9.30
CA ASP A 116 4.74 7.74 9.34
C ASP A 116 5.24 8.07 7.92
N TYR A 117 5.72 9.30 7.73
CA TYR A 117 6.21 9.79 6.44
C TYR A 117 7.32 8.93 5.84
N VAL A 118 8.18 8.37 6.68
CA VAL A 118 9.31 7.51 6.29
C VAL A 118 8.88 6.21 5.59
N GLU A 119 7.63 5.77 5.77
CA GLU A 119 7.08 4.58 5.09
C GLU A 119 7.11 4.68 3.57
N ARG A 120 7.21 5.90 3.02
CA ARG A 120 7.27 6.14 1.57
C ARG A 120 8.55 5.63 0.93
N ILE A 121 9.62 5.46 1.70
CA ILE A 121 10.97 5.12 1.24
C ILE A 121 11.48 3.95 2.07
N GLN A 122 11.54 2.77 1.48
CA GLN A 122 11.93 1.55 2.20
C GLN A 122 13.08 0.83 1.48
N ILE A 123 13.94 0.17 2.23
CA ILE A 123 14.92 -0.79 1.72
C ILE A 123 14.72 -2.10 2.47
N ASP A 124 14.56 -3.21 1.72
CA ASP A 124 14.33 -4.55 2.25
C ASP A 124 13.18 -4.61 3.28
N GLY A 125 12.08 -3.88 2.98
CA GLY A 125 10.89 -3.78 3.82
C GLY A 125 11.05 -2.91 5.08
N ARG A 126 12.17 -2.20 5.24
CA ARG A 126 12.43 -1.29 6.36
C ARG A 126 12.36 0.16 5.90
N PRO A 127 11.52 0.99 6.51
CA PRO A 127 11.50 2.42 6.24
C PRO A 127 12.86 3.08 6.51
N VAL A 128 13.16 4.14 5.76
CA VAL A 128 14.26 5.05 6.09
C VAL A 128 14.09 5.56 7.52
N SER A 129 15.15 5.68 8.30
CA SER A 129 15.04 6.20 9.68
C SER A 129 14.78 7.71 9.68
N HIS A 130 14.23 8.24 10.77
CA HIS A 130 14.04 9.69 10.97
C HIS A 130 15.35 10.45 10.78
N VAL A 131 16.44 9.96 11.36
CA VAL A 131 17.78 10.57 11.24
C VAL A 131 18.24 10.62 9.78
N GLN A 132 18.12 9.50 9.07
CA GLN A 132 18.49 9.45 7.65
C GLN A 132 17.62 10.34 6.77
N LEU A 133 16.32 10.47 7.09
CA LEU A 133 15.46 11.41 6.36
C LEU A 133 15.89 12.85 6.58
N VAL A 134 16.25 13.23 7.82
CA VAL A 134 16.80 14.56 8.14
C VAL A 134 18.06 14.83 7.33
N GLU A 135 19.01 13.90 7.33
CA GLU A 135 20.27 14.02 6.57
C GLU A 135 19.99 14.21 5.07
N LEU A 136 19.07 13.41 4.51
CA LEU A 136 18.67 13.52 3.10
C LEU A 136 18.04 14.88 2.79
N VAL A 137 17.16 15.38 3.67
CA VAL A 137 16.52 16.68 3.50
C VAL A 137 17.56 17.80 3.53
N GLU A 138 18.49 17.79 4.49
CA GLU A 138 19.56 18.80 4.56
C GLU A 138 20.44 18.76 3.29
N GLN A 139 20.73 17.57 2.80
CA GLN A 139 21.53 17.40 1.58
C GLN A 139 20.83 17.94 0.32
N VAL A 140 19.51 17.78 0.19
CA VAL A 140 18.80 18.22 -1.01
C VAL A 140 18.43 19.71 -0.96
N LYS A 141 18.36 20.35 0.20
CA LYS A 141 17.97 21.77 0.36
C LYS A 141 18.67 22.74 -0.62
N PRO A 142 20.00 22.69 -0.80
CA PRO A 142 20.69 23.60 -1.73
C PRO A 142 20.24 23.41 -3.18
N HIS A 143 19.96 22.17 -3.58
CA HIS A 143 19.52 21.83 -4.92
C HIS A 143 18.05 22.20 -5.16
N VAL A 144 17.21 22.00 -4.14
CA VAL A 144 15.80 22.43 -4.15
C VAL A 144 15.69 23.93 -4.31
N ALA A 145 16.53 24.71 -3.62
CA ALA A 145 16.57 26.16 -3.74
C ALA A 145 16.94 26.66 -5.16
N ALA A 146 17.67 25.84 -5.94
CA ALA A 146 18.05 26.16 -7.30
C ALA A 146 16.97 25.86 -8.36
N VAL A 147 15.91 25.12 -8.01
CA VAL A 147 14.81 24.76 -8.92
C VAL A 147 13.50 25.37 -8.41
N PRO A 148 12.99 26.43 -9.02
CA PRO A 148 11.78 27.09 -8.55
C PRO A 148 10.53 26.23 -8.74
N LEU A 149 9.52 26.46 -7.89
CA LEU A 149 8.19 25.87 -7.98
C LEU A 149 8.13 24.34 -7.80
N LEU A 150 9.14 23.73 -7.19
CA LEU A 150 9.08 22.33 -6.78
C LEU A 150 7.92 22.09 -5.82
N THR A 151 7.35 20.89 -5.90
CA THR A 151 6.27 20.43 -5.03
C THR A 151 6.81 19.49 -3.96
N THR A 152 6.08 19.32 -2.87
CA THR A 152 6.39 18.33 -1.82
C THR A 152 6.60 16.93 -2.42
N PHE A 153 5.77 16.52 -3.40
CA PHE A 153 5.88 15.20 -4.01
C PHE A 153 7.14 15.06 -4.88
N GLU A 154 7.52 16.08 -5.65
CA GLU A 154 8.77 16.08 -6.43
C GLU A 154 10.00 15.96 -5.51
N ILE A 155 10.02 16.72 -4.41
CA ILE A 155 11.11 16.65 -3.42
C ILE A 155 11.16 15.27 -2.75
N THR A 156 10.01 14.75 -2.29
CA THR A 156 9.93 13.41 -1.68
C THR A 156 10.42 12.31 -2.62
N THR A 157 10.04 12.40 -3.90
CA THR A 157 10.50 11.45 -4.92
C THR A 157 12.01 11.53 -5.12
N ALA A 158 12.57 12.74 -5.12
CA ALA A 158 14.01 12.94 -5.19
C ALA A 158 14.76 12.36 -3.99
N LEU A 159 14.21 12.53 -2.76
CA LEU A 159 14.77 11.91 -1.55
C LEU A 159 14.82 10.38 -1.69
N GLY A 160 13.74 9.76 -2.17
CA GLY A 160 13.68 8.31 -2.39
C GLY A 160 14.74 7.84 -3.39
N PHE A 161 14.86 8.53 -4.54
CA PHE A 161 15.86 8.17 -5.54
C PHE A 161 17.29 8.35 -5.04
N LEU A 162 17.55 9.45 -4.32
CA LEU A 162 18.87 9.72 -3.76
C LEU A 162 19.23 8.68 -2.69
N TYR A 163 18.30 8.36 -1.79
CA TYR A 163 18.52 7.36 -0.74
C TYR A 163 18.85 5.99 -1.33
N PHE A 164 18.10 5.54 -2.32
CA PHE A 164 18.37 4.26 -2.98
C PHE A 164 19.75 4.23 -3.65
N ALA A 165 20.15 5.32 -4.30
CA ALA A 165 21.48 5.41 -4.92
C ALA A 165 22.61 5.41 -3.88
N GLN A 166 22.44 6.11 -2.76
CA GLN A 166 23.46 6.18 -1.68
C GLN A 166 23.58 4.87 -0.91
N GLN A 167 22.52 4.10 -0.87
CA GLN A 167 22.48 2.81 -0.20
C GLN A 167 22.83 1.64 -1.12
N ASP A 168 23.30 1.90 -2.35
CA ASP A 168 23.67 0.86 -3.33
C ASP A 168 22.54 -0.17 -3.55
N VAL A 169 21.29 0.32 -3.71
CA VAL A 169 20.14 -0.52 -4.03
C VAL A 169 20.36 -1.20 -5.38
N GLU A 170 20.13 -2.52 -5.44
CA GLU A 170 20.36 -3.34 -6.63
C GLU A 170 19.12 -3.46 -7.53
N ALA A 171 17.93 -3.21 -6.98
CA ALA A 171 16.67 -3.11 -7.72
C ALA A 171 15.66 -2.27 -6.92
N ALA A 172 14.85 -1.45 -7.60
CA ALA A 172 13.82 -0.65 -6.93
C ALA A 172 12.45 -0.84 -7.59
N VAL A 173 11.40 -0.85 -6.77
CA VAL A 173 10.02 -0.78 -7.20
C VAL A 173 9.48 0.60 -6.89
N ILE A 174 9.02 1.31 -7.92
CA ILE A 174 8.62 2.71 -7.84
C ILE A 174 7.12 2.83 -8.15
N GLU A 175 6.33 3.21 -7.17
CA GLU A 175 4.89 3.48 -7.34
C GLU A 175 4.66 4.92 -7.80
N VAL A 176 3.84 5.09 -8.83
CA VAL A 176 3.33 6.39 -9.31
C VAL A 176 2.38 7.00 -8.28
N GLY A 177 2.55 8.27 -7.96
CA GLY A 177 1.63 8.98 -7.07
C GLY A 177 0.28 9.27 -7.73
N LEU A 178 0.29 10.03 -8.82
CA LEU A 178 -0.92 10.44 -9.52
C LEU A 178 -0.77 10.37 -11.06
N GLY A 179 -1.75 9.76 -11.72
CA GLY A 179 -1.73 9.67 -13.19
C GLY A 179 -0.65 8.72 -13.69
N GLY A 180 0.41 9.27 -14.24
CA GLY A 180 1.59 8.55 -14.73
C GLY A 180 2.44 9.42 -15.66
N ARG A 181 1.85 9.98 -16.72
CA ARG A 181 2.56 10.74 -17.77
C ARG A 181 3.40 11.89 -17.21
N LEU A 182 2.84 12.67 -16.30
CA LEU A 182 3.46 13.85 -15.68
C LEU A 182 3.78 13.64 -14.18
N ASP A 183 3.74 12.40 -13.71
CA ASP A 183 4.12 12.09 -12.34
C ASP A 183 5.64 12.24 -12.14
N ALA A 184 6.05 12.78 -10.99
CA ALA A 184 7.46 13.00 -10.68
C ALA A 184 8.31 11.73 -10.81
N THR A 185 7.73 10.55 -10.56
CA THR A 185 8.41 9.27 -10.69
C THR A 185 8.70 8.91 -12.16
N ASN A 186 8.04 9.54 -13.14
CA ASN A 186 8.17 9.19 -14.57
C ASN A 186 9.46 9.68 -15.23
N VAL A 187 10.43 10.14 -14.45
CA VAL A 187 11.80 10.40 -14.91
C VAL A 187 12.63 9.12 -15.07
N VAL A 188 12.20 8.02 -14.45
CA VAL A 188 12.89 6.72 -14.56
C VAL A 188 12.77 6.08 -15.94
N THR A 189 13.76 5.25 -16.30
CA THR A 189 13.70 4.30 -17.41
C THR A 189 13.69 2.89 -16.83
N PRO A 190 12.49 2.29 -16.61
CA PRO A 190 12.37 1.06 -15.86
C PRO A 190 12.73 -0.18 -16.69
N ARG A 191 12.95 -1.32 -16.03
CA ARG A 191 13.04 -2.65 -16.69
C ARG A 191 11.68 -3.17 -17.15
N VAL A 192 10.61 -2.75 -16.48
CA VAL A 192 9.21 -3.06 -16.84
C VAL A 192 8.31 -1.95 -16.34
N SER A 193 7.34 -1.54 -17.16
CA SER A 193 6.21 -0.70 -16.75
C SER A 193 5.02 -1.59 -16.38
N VAL A 194 4.36 -1.30 -15.27
CA VAL A 194 3.22 -2.10 -14.77
C VAL A 194 2.00 -1.21 -14.66
N ILE A 195 0.89 -1.63 -15.27
CA ILE A 195 -0.39 -0.94 -15.16
C ILE A 195 -1.35 -1.85 -14.40
N THR A 196 -1.63 -1.52 -13.14
CA THR A 196 -2.60 -2.25 -12.32
C THR A 196 -4.04 -1.89 -12.71
N ALA A 197 -5.06 -2.39 -12.01
CA ALA A 197 -6.46 -2.17 -12.36
C ALA A 197 -6.81 -0.68 -12.49
N LEU A 198 -7.52 -0.34 -13.57
CA LEU A 198 -7.99 1.01 -13.86
C LEU A 198 -9.48 1.14 -13.54
N SER A 199 -9.85 2.20 -12.83
CA SER A 199 -11.21 2.60 -12.53
C SER A 199 -11.31 4.12 -12.45
N TYR A 200 -12.53 4.63 -12.25
CA TYR A 200 -12.75 6.07 -12.08
C TYR A 200 -12.20 6.55 -10.75
N ASP A 201 -11.21 7.43 -10.80
CA ASP A 201 -10.66 8.14 -9.65
C ASP A 201 -9.93 9.40 -10.14
N HIS A 202 -9.82 10.43 -9.31
CA HIS A 202 -9.17 11.71 -9.63
C HIS A 202 -9.64 12.33 -10.97
N MET A 203 -10.94 12.19 -11.28
CA MET A 203 -11.52 12.58 -12.58
C MET A 203 -11.32 14.06 -12.93
N ALA A 204 -11.23 14.93 -11.94
CA ALA A 204 -10.94 16.35 -12.14
C ALA A 204 -9.57 16.63 -12.77
N VAL A 205 -8.62 15.70 -12.66
CA VAL A 205 -7.24 15.81 -13.17
C VAL A 205 -7.01 14.87 -14.35
N LEU A 206 -7.48 13.62 -14.24
CA LEU A 206 -7.16 12.57 -15.22
C LEU A 206 -8.21 12.44 -16.32
N GLY A 207 -9.31 13.19 -16.21
CA GLY A 207 -10.44 13.10 -17.13
C GLY A 207 -11.55 12.15 -16.64
N ASN A 208 -12.72 12.26 -17.28
CA ASN A 208 -13.96 11.62 -16.86
C ASN A 208 -14.31 10.34 -17.64
N THR A 209 -13.38 9.79 -18.41
CA THR A 209 -13.51 8.51 -19.12
C THR A 209 -12.35 7.59 -18.82
N LEU A 210 -12.56 6.27 -18.91
CA LEU A 210 -11.47 5.31 -18.75
C LEU A 210 -10.41 5.45 -19.85
N THR A 211 -10.80 5.90 -21.04
CA THR A 211 -9.88 6.24 -22.15
C THR A 211 -8.88 7.31 -21.72
N LEU A 212 -9.33 8.41 -21.13
CA LEU A 212 -8.46 9.50 -20.67
C LEU A 212 -7.57 9.06 -19.52
N ILE A 213 -8.15 8.40 -18.51
CA ILE A 213 -7.41 7.86 -17.37
C ILE A 213 -6.33 6.85 -17.83
N ALA A 214 -6.67 5.97 -18.76
CA ALA A 214 -5.73 5.02 -19.34
C ALA A 214 -4.60 5.74 -20.13
N GLY A 215 -4.92 6.80 -20.85
CA GLY A 215 -3.94 7.63 -21.57
C GLY A 215 -2.89 8.26 -20.64
N GLU A 216 -3.34 8.83 -19.52
CA GLU A 216 -2.43 9.40 -18.50
C GLU A 216 -1.53 8.33 -17.88
N LYS A 217 -2.09 7.15 -17.56
CA LYS A 217 -1.31 6.07 -16.96
C LYS A 217 -0.40 5.37 -17.97
N ALA A 218 -0.81 5.25 -19.23
CA ALA A 218 0.02 4.76 -20.31
C ALA A 218 1.28 5.62 -20.56
N GLY A 219 1.32 6.85 -20.03
CA GLY A 219 2.48 7.73 -20.10
C GLY A 219 3.75 7.15 -19.48
N ILE A 220 3.66 6.16 -18.59
CA ILE A 220 4.83 5.47 -18.02
C ILE A 220 5.42 4.38 -18.94
N ILE A 221 4.72 3.98 -20.02
CA ILE A 221 5.23 3.01 -20.99
C ILE A 221 6.38 3.65 -21.74
N LYS A 222 7.57 3.06 -21.72
CA LYS A 222 8.77 3.60 -22.38
C LYS A 222 9.06 2.85 -23.70
N PRO A 223 9.71 3.51 -24.69
CA PRO A 223 10.05 2.86 -25.95
C PRO A 223 10.86 1.56 -25.73
N GLY A 224 10.41 0.46 -26.32
CA GLY A 224 11.08 -0.84 -26.27
C GLY A 224 11.04 -1.56 -24.90
N ILE A 225 10.54 -0.92 -23.83
CA ILE A 225 10.50 -1.49 -22.50
C ILE A 225 9.21 -2.31 -22.34
N PRO A 226 9.29 -3.55 -21.81
CA PRO A 226 8.11 -4.38 -21.55
C PRO A 226 7.08 -3.68 -20.67
N VAL A 227 5.81 -3.87 -21.00
CA VAL A 227 4.69 -3.42 -20.19
C VAL A 227 3.77 -4.60 -19.83
N VAL A 228 3.41 -4.67 -18.55
CA VAL A 228 2.47 -5.66 -18.02
C VAL A 228 1.24 -4.93 -17.52
N SER A 229 0.07 -5.37 -17.95
CA SER A 229 -1.22 -4.84 -17.50
C SER A 229 -2.00 -5.91 -16.74
N SER A 230 -2.59 -5.53 -15.61
CA SER A 230 -3.71 -6.29 -15.01
C SER A 230 -4.85 -6.42 -16.02
N PRO A 231 -5.83 -7.32 -15.82
CA PRO A 231 -7.08 -7.32 -16.57
C PRO A 231 -7.73 -5.94 -16.56
N GLN A 232 -8.21 -5.48 -17.69
CA GLN A 232 -8.81 -4.15 -17.88
C GLN A 232 -10.16 -4.25 -18.58
N LYS A 233 -11.05 -3.26 -18.36
CA LYS A 233 -12.19 -3.03 -19.24
C LYS A 233 -11.68 -2.69 -20.65
N ASP A 234 -12.44 -3.10 -21.68
CA ASP A 234 -12.02 -2.96 -23.08
C ASP A 234 -11.62 -1.51 -23.46
N GLU A 235 -12.38 -0.53 -22.97
CA GLU A 235 -12.10 0.90 -23.20
C GLU A 235 -10.66 1.27 -22.79
N ALA A 236 -10.22 0.87 -21.60
CA ALA A 236 -8.86 1.13 -21.10
C ALA A 236 -7.82 0.25 -21.80
N ARG A 237 -8.14 -1.04 -22.03
CA ARG A 237 -7.24 -2.00 -22.66
C ARG A 237 -6.77 -1.56 -24.04
N VAL A 238 -7.71 -1.11 -24.88
CA VAL A 238 -7.40 -0.65 -26.25
C VAL A 238 -6.40 0.53 -26.24
N VAL A 239 -6.52 1.46 -25.28
CA VAL A 239 -5.58 2.57 -25.13
C VAL A 239 -4.19 2.07 -24.78
N LEU A 240 -4.08 1.16 -23.81
CA LEU A 240 -2.79 0.61 -23.37
C LEU A 240 -2.11 -0.17 -24.50
N GLU A 241 -2.85 -1.01 -25.22
CA GLU A 241 -2.34 -1.79 -26.36
C GLU A 241 -1.86 -0.86 -27.50
N ARG A 242 -2.61 0.20 -27.81
CA ARG A 242 -2.24 1.20 -28.82
C ARG A 242 -0.94 1.89 -28.43
N VAL A 243 -0.83 2.44 -27.20
CA VAL A 243 0.38 3.14 -26.74
C VAL A 243 1.59 2.20 -26.71
N ALA A 244 1.40 0.96 -26.26
CA ALA A 244 2.47 -0.05 -26.26
C ALA A 244 2.97 -0.31 -27.70
N LYS A 245 2.06 -0.45 -28.67
CA LYS A 245 2.40 -0.64 -30.09
C LYS A 245 3.15 0.58 -30.65
N GLU A 246 2.67 1.80 -30.40
CA GLU A 246 3.31 3.04 -30.83
C GLU A 246 4.73 3.19 -30.28
N ARG A 247 4.99 2.68 -29.08
CA ARG A 247 6.29 2.68 -28.40
C ARG A 247 7.12 1.43 -28.63
N HIS A 248 6.69 0.51 -29.48
CA HIS A 248 7.34 -0.78 -29.71
C HIS A 248 7.62 -1.55 -28.40
N ALA A 249 6.78 -1.35 -27.38
CA ALA A 249 6.88 -1.98 -26.07
C ALA A 249 6.20 -3.36 -26.09
N PRO A 250 6.89 -4.45 -25.73
CA PRO A 250 6.26 -5.76 -25.56
C PRO A 250 5.13 -5.69 -24.53
N PHE A 251 3.90 -6.00 -24.95
CA PHE A 251 2.70 -5.90 -24.10
C PHE A 251 2.27 -7.28 -23.59
N THR A 252 2.07 -7.42 -22.29
CA THR A 252 1.55 -8.61 -21.62
C THR A 252 0.29 -8.25 -20.86
N LEU A 253 -0.84 -8.89 -21.18
CA LEU A 253 -2.11 -8.75 -20.47
C LEU A 253 -2.33 -9.96 -19.56
N VAL A 254 -2.41 -9.74 -18.27
CA VAL A 254 -2.79 -10.76 -17.29
C VAL A 254 -4.26 -11.15 -17.52
N GLY A 255 -4.56 -12.43 -17.44
CA GLY A 255 -5.85 -13.02 -17.83
C GLY A 255 -5.93 -13.43 -19.31
N ARG A 256 -5.01 -12.97 -20.18
CA ARG A 256 -4.93 -13.36 -21.59
C ARG A 256 -3.62 -14.07 -21.93
N ASP A 257 -2.49 -13.46 -21.58
CA ASP A 257 -1.13 -13.93 -21.94
C ASP A 257 -0.47 -14.65 -20.76
N VAL A 258 -0.80 -14.23 -19.54
CA VAL A 258 -0.51 -14.91 -18.28
C VAL A 258 -1.85 -15.24 -17.63
N LEU A 259 -2.17 -16.54 -17.60
CA LEU A 259 -3.41 -17.04 -17.01
C LEU A 259 -3.22 -17.23 -15.51
N PHE A 260 -4.28 -17.01 -14.75
CA PHE A 260 -4.30 -17.28 -13.32
C PHE A 260 -5.66 -17.84 -12.89
N THR A 261 -5.65 -18.63 -11.83
CA THR A 261 -6.85 -19.16 -11.20
C THR A 261 -6.69 -19.04 -9.69
N ALA A 262 -7.69 -18.46 -9.02
CA ALA A 262 -7.75 -18.46 -7.57
C ALA A 262 -7.91 -19.89 -7.05
N GLY A 263 -7.18 -20.21 -5.98
CA GLY A 263 -7.27 -21.50 -5.30
C GLY A 263 -7.94 -21.38 -3.94
N GLU A 264 -7.49 -22.19 -2.99
CA GLU A 264 -7.99 -22.18 -1.62
C GLU A 264 -7.69 -20.86 -0.92
N HIS A 265 -8.60 -20.44 -0.01
CA HIS A 265 -8.45 -19.27 0.82
C HIS A 265 -8.88 -19.55 2.26
N SER A 266 -8.25 -18.84 3.19
CA SER A 266 -8.55 -18.84 4.62
C SER A 266 -8.14 -17.51 5.24
N LEU A 267 -8.38 -17.32 6.54
CA LEU A 267 -7.91 -16.11 7.24
C LEU A 267 -6.37 -16.01 7.32
N ASP A 268 -5.63 -17.06 6.94
CA ASP A 268 -4.16 -17.08 6.89
C ASP A 268 -3.61 -16.71 5.51
N GLY A 269 -4.47 -16.46 4.54
CA GLY A 269 -4.08 -16.14 3.17
C GLY A 269 -4.85 -16.93 2.12
N GLN A 270 -4.43 -16.75 0.90
CA GLN A 270 -5.04 -17.39 -0.26
C GLN A 270 -3.99 -17.87 -1.25
N THR A 271 -4.37 -18.83 -2.08
CA THR A 271 -3.49 -19.40 -3.11
C THR A 271 -3.97 -18.99 -4.51
N LEU A 272 -3.04 -18.99 -5.45
CA LEU A 272 -3.34 -18.85 -6.86
C LEU A 272 -2.39 -19.73 -7.68
N SER A 273 -2.91 -20.25 -8.80
CA SER A 273 -2.11 -20.89 -9.84
C SER A 273 -1.88 -19.88 -10.97
N VAL A 274 -0.63 -19.72 -11.41
CA VAL A 274 -0.26 -18.83 -12.52
C VAL A 274 0.46 -19.66 -13.60
N SER A 275 0.07 -19.49 -14.86
CA SER A 275 0.71 -20.14 -16.01
C SER A 275 0.87 -19.15 -17.16
N ARG A 276 1.92 -19.34 -17.97
CA ARG A 276 2.14 -18.53 -19.16
C ARG A 276 1.58 -19.25 -20.39
N LYS A 277 0.78 -18.56 -21.18
CA LYS A 277 0.28 -19.11 -22.44
C LYS A 277 1.45 -19.29 -23.42
N GLN A 278 1.68 -20.51 -23.90
CA GLN A 278 2.70 -20.76 -24.93
C GLN A 278 2.31 -20.02 -26.22
N LYS A 279 3.27 -19.31 -26.84
CA LYS A 279 3.06 -18.74 -28.17
C LYS A 279 2.87 -19.90 -29.17
N ALA A 280 1.77 -19.86 -29.90
CA ALA A 280 1.54 -20.81 -31.01
C ALA A 280 2.68 -20.66 -32.03
N GLY A 281 3.57 -21.64 -32.11
CA GLY A 281 4.72 -21.61 -33.04
C GLY A 281 5.77 -22.69 -32.79
N GLY A 282 5.74 -23.39 -31.64
CA GLY A 282 6.57 -24.59 -31.41
C GLY A 282 5.85 -25.85 -31.89
N ARG A 283 6.56 -26.74 -32.62
CA ARG A 283 6.04 -28.08 -32.98
C ARG A 283 5.50 -28.76 -31.71
N LYS A 284 4.18 -28.97 -31.68
CA LYS A 284 3.54 -29.78 -30.65
C LYS A 284 4.12 -31.22 -30.80
N GLN A 285 4.84 -31.70 -29.81
CA GLN A 285 4.93 -33.11 -29.56
C GLN A 285 3.60 -33.52 -28.92
N GLU A 286 2.88 -34.43 -29.58
CA GLU A 286 1.64 -35.01 -29.06
C GLU A 286 1.98 -35.75 -27.76
N GLY A 287 1.44 -35.25 -26.63
CA GLY A 287 1.55 -35.92 -25.34
C GLY A 287 1.82 -35.05 -24.12
N GLU A 288 2.30 -33.80 -24.28
CA GLU A 288 2.60 -32.93 -23.12
C GLU A 288 1.72 -31.69 -23.09
N ASN A 289 0.60 -31.81 -22.39
CA ASN A 289 -0.20 -30.68 -21.91
C ASN A 289 0.39 -30.13 -20.60
N ASN A 290 1.74 -30.12 -20.46
CA ASN A 290 2.41 -29.59 -19.29
C ASN A 290 2.62 -28.07 -19.47
N GLN A 291 1.55 -27.30 -19.32
CA GLN A 291 1.67 -25.91 -18.95
C GLN A 291 2.19 -25.89 -17.50
N GLU A 292 3.50 -25.68 -17.31
CA GLU A 292 4.06 -25.51 -15.96
C GLU A 292 3.32 -24.36 -15.26
N SER A 293 2.44 -24.73 -14.34
CA SER A 293 1.75 -23.77 -13.48
C SER A 293 2.54 -23.59 -12.19
N VAL A 294 2.68 -22.36 -11.76
CA VAL A 294 3.31 -21.99 -10.50
C VAL A 294 2.21 -21.71 -9.48
N ILE A 295 2.20 -22.48 -8.39
CA ILE A 295 1.31 -22.20 -7.25
C ILE A 295 2.00 -21.18 -6.35
N LEU A 296 1.30 -20.08 -6.07
CA LEU A 296 1.72 -18.99 -5.20
C LEU A 296 0.75 -18.88 -4.02
N ARG A 297 1.25 -18.44 -2.88
CA ARG A 297 0.45 -18.11 -1.70
C ARG A 297 0.70 -16.65 -1.35
N VAL A 298 -0.37 -15.93 -0.98
CA VAL A 298 -0.31 -14.55 -0.51
C VAL A 298 -1.12 -14.38 0.78
N PRO A 299 -0.63 -13.65 1.79
CA PRO A 299 -1.38 -13.36 3.01
C PRO A 299 -2.44 -12.26 2.79
N LEU A 300 -2.36 -11.51 1.69
CA LEU A 300 -3.31 -10.46 1.35
C LEU A 300 -4.63 -11.08 0.88
N LEU A 301 -5.75 -10.71 1.51
CA LEU A 301 -7.05 -11.33 1.31
C LEU A 301 -7.89 -10.60 0.25
N GLY A 302 -8.76 -11.36 -0.43
CA GLY A 302 -9.70 -10.90 -1.45
C GLY A 302 -9.26 -11.16 -2.89
N GLN A 303 -10.23 -11.36 -3.78
CA GLN A 303 -10.00 -11.71 -5.20
C GLN A 303 -9.14 -10.68 -5.95
N HIS A 304 -9.28 -9.39 -5.61
CA HIS A 304 -8.47 -8.33 -6.18
C HIS A 304 -6.97 -8.49 -5.86
N GLN A 305 -6.61 -9.11 -4.72
CA GLN A 305 -5.22 -9.39 -4.37
C GLN A 305 -4.65 -10.58 -5.16
N VAL A 306 -5.49 -11.54 -5.57
CA VAL A 306 -5.10 -12.58 -6.54
C VAL A 306 -4.68 -11.97 -7.87
N VAL A 307 -5.45 -10.98 -8.36
CA VAL A 307 -5.11 -10.23 -9.59
C VAL A 307 -3.82 -9.44 -9.41
N ASN A 308 -3.62 -8.76 -8.26
CA ASN A 308 -2.40 -8.02 -7.96
C ASN A 308 -1.18 -8.97 -7.94
N ALA A 309 -1.30 -10.15 -7.33
CA ALA A 309 -0.25 -11.16 -7.28
C ALA A 309 0.09 -11.73 -8.66
N ALA A 310 -0.91 -12.06 -9.48
CA ALA A 310 -0.69 -12.49 -10.85
C ALA A 310 0.01 -11.41 -11.70
N THR A 311 -0.34 -10.13 -11.47
CA THR A 311 0.28 -8.98 -12.14
C THR A 311 1.73 -8.79 -11.69
N ALA A 312 2.00 -8.88 -10.39
CA ALA A 312 3.35 -8.82 -9.83
C ALA A 312 4.23 -9.95 -10.36
N TYR A 313 3.71 -11.19 -10.41
CA TYR A 313 4.40 -12.33 -11.01
C TYR A 313 4.77 -12.07 -12.47
N ALA A 314 3.80 -11.65 -13.28
CA ALA A 314 4.02 -11.38 -14.70
C ALA A 314 5.07 -10.25 -14.90
N ALA A 315 5.03 -9.21 -14.07
CA ALA A 315 5.98 -8.10 -14.10
C ALA A 315 7.40 -8.53 -13.75
N LEU A 316 7.58 -9.32 -12.68
CA LEU A 316 8.88 -9.89 -12.31
C LEU A 316 9.47 -10.74 -13.45
N LYS A 317 8.66 -11.57 -14.10
CA LYS A 317 9.10 -12.38 -15.24
C LYS A 317 9.40 -11.55 -16.50
N ALA A 318 8.77 -10.40 -16.68
CA ALA A 318 9.00 -9.51 -17.81
C ALA A 318 10.19 -8.55 -17.59
N SER A 319 10.61 -8.32 -16.34
CA SER A 319 11.66 -7.35 -15.97
C SER A 319 13.07 -7.71 -16.45
N GLY A 320 13.31 -8.98 -16.76
CA GLY A 320 14.64 -9.49 -17.09
C GLY A 320 15.57 -9.64 -15.88
N LEU A 321 15.11 -9.34 -14.67
CA LEU A 321 15.86 -9.59 -13.43
C LEU A 321 15.86 -11.09 -13.10
N LYS A 322 16.90 -11.55 -12.44
CA LYS A 322 17.05 -12.97 -12.06
C LYS A 322 16.22 -13.32 -10.83
N VAL A 323 14.91 -13.43 -11.00
CA VAL A 323 13.98 -13.80 -9.92
C VAL A 323 13.38 -15.18 -10.21
N SER A 324 13.80 -16.19 -9.43
CA SER A 324 13.32 -17.55 -9.54
C SER A 324 11.88 -17.70 -9.02
N ASP A 325 11.14 -18.71 -9.47
CA ASP A 325 9.81 -19.00 -8.92
C ASP A 325 9.87 -19.33 -7.42
N LYS A 326 10.98 -19.92 -6.95
CA LYS A 326 11.21 -20.14 -5.51
C LYS A 326 11.27 -18.81 -4.75
N ALA A 327 12.02 -17.83 -5.24
CA ALA A 327 12.11 -16.51 -4.61
C ALA A 327 10.75 -15.79 -4.64
N ILE A 328 10.00 -15.88 -5.75
CA ILE A 328 8.66 -15.30 -5.83
C ILE A 328 7.70 -15.96 -4.82
N ARG A 329 7.73 -17.29 -4.67
CA ARG A 329 6.90 -17.98 -3.65
C ARG A 329 7.23 -17.49 -2.24
N ILE A 330 8.51 -17.39 -1.89
CA ILE A 330 8.95 -16.91 -0.58
C ILE A 330 8.47 -15.48 -0.37
N GLY A 331 8.85 -14.54 -1.24
CA GLY A 331 8.52 -13.14 -1.08
C GLY A 331 7.02 -12.86 -1.07
N PHE A 332 6.22 -13.58 -1.88
CA PHE A 332 4.77 -13.40 -1.87
C PHE A 332 4.12 -13.92 -0.58
N THR A 333 4.67 -14.97 0.03
CA THR A 333 4.18 -15.50 1.31
C THR A 333 4.55 -14.58 2.48
N GLU A 334 5.70 -13.91 2.39
CA GLU A 334 6.24 -13.06 3.46
C GLU A 334 5.89 -11.57 3.32
N VAL A 335 5.14 -11.18 2.27
CA VAL A 335 4.78 -9.78 2.07
C VAL A 335 3.98 -9.22 3.24
N ILE A 336 4.41 -8.07 3.75
CA ILE A 336 3.70 -7.30 4.76
C ILE A 336 3.16 -6.03 4.08
N TRP A 337 1.84 -5.86 4.06
CA TRP A 337 1.21 -4.69 3.48
C TRP A 337 -0.03 -4.31 4.29
N PRO A 338 0.12 -3.46 5.31
CA PRO A 338 -0.92 -3.20 6.30
C PRO A 338 -2.15 -2.47 5.72
N CYS A 339 -3.25 -2.52 6.45
CA CYS A 339 -4.52 -1.89 6.12
C CYS A 339 -5.09 -2.31 4.76
N ARG A 340 -4.90 -3.56 4.35
CA ARG A 340 -5.51 -4.17 3.15
C ARG A 340 -6.24 -5.43 3.56
N PHE A 341 -7.46 -5.28 4.08
CA PHE A 341 -8.22 -6.32 4.75
C PHE A 341 -7.40 -6.99 5.87
N GLU A 342 -6.68 -6.16 6.63
CA GLU A 342 -5.83 -6.61 7.73
C GLU A 342 -6.69 -7.03 8.92
N ILE A 343 -6.61 -8.29 9.32
CA ILE A 343 -7.33 -8.82 10.47
C ILE A 343 -6.42 -8.68 11.70
N VAL A 344 -6.61 -7.60 12.47
CA VAL A 344 -5.81 -7.33 13.67
C VAL A 344 -6.30 -8.08 14.90
N ARG A 345 -7.56 -8.56 14.89
CA ARG A 345 -8.11 -9.51 15.83
C ARG A 345 -8.98 -10.55 15.10
N ARG A 346 -8.63 -11.82 15.27
CA ARG A 346 -9.35 -12.94 14.64
C ARG A 346 -10.60 -13.32 15.43
N PRO A 347 -11.62 -13.89 14.77
CA PRO A 347 -12.76 -14.45 15.48
C PRO A 347 -12.29 -15.61 16.37
N VAL A 348 -12.72 -15.63 17.62
CA VAL A 348 -12.53 -16.78 18.50
C VAL A 348 -13.65 -17.78 18.18
N PRO A 349 -13.33 -19.03 17.74
CA PRO A 349 -14.33 -20.04 17.46
C PRO A 349 -15.20 -20.29 18.71
N ARG A 350 -16.55 -20.25 18.55
CA ARG A 350 -17.44 -20.75 19.60
C ARG A 350 -17.19 -22.25 19.72
N PRO A 351 -16.84 -22.77 20.91
CA PRO A 351 -16.91 -24.21 21.12
C PRO A 351 -18.37 -24.64 20.91
N PRO A 352 -18.62 -25.72 20.14
CA PRO A 352 -19.97 -26.22 19.96
C PRO A 352 -20.57 -26.52 21.34
N CYS A 353 -21.76 -25.96 21.64
CA CYS A 353 -22.47 -26.22 22.86
C CYS A 353 -22.57 -27.76 23.08
N GLY A 354 -21.93 -28.27 24.13
CA GLY A 354 -22.09 -29.65 24.59
C GLY A 354 -21.01 -30.65 24.17
N ASN A 355 -19.99 -30.30 23.37
CA ASN A 355 -18.97 -31.28 22.97
C ASN A 355 -17.65 -31.14 23.78
N ARG A 356 -17.53 -31.92 24.88
CA ARG A 356 -16.29 -31.99 25.69
C ARG A 356 -15.07 -32.54 24.92
N ASP A 357 -15.28 -33.30 23.85
CA ASP A 357 -14.22 -33.92 23.08
C ASP A 357 -13.48 -32.93 22.14
N TYR A 358 -14.11 -31.79 21.78
CA TYR A 358 -13.48 -30.75 20.96
C TYR A 358 -12.35 -30.03 21.74
N LEU A 359 -12.58 -29.79 23.05
CA LEU A 359 -11.62 -29.12 23.95
C LEU A 359 -10.38 -29.97 24.21
N ALA A 360 -10.54 -31.30 24.26
CA ALA A 360 -9.43 -32.23 24.47
C ALA A 360 -8.51 -32.35 23.24
N ARG A 361 -9.00 -32.05 22.01
CA ARG A 361 -8.22 -32.15 20.78
C ARG A 361 -7.49 -30.86 20.41
N THR A 362 -7.95 -29.70 20.85
CA THR A 362 -7.40 -28.40 20.47
C THR A 362 -6.48 -27.79 21.52
N GLY A 363 -6.38 -28.39 22.71
CA GLY A 363 -5.54 -27.87 23.81
C GLY A 363 -6.01 -26.50 24.36
N THR A 364 -7.18 -26.02 23.96
CA THR A 364 -7.76 -24.77 24.43
C THR A 364 -8.46 -24.99 25.75
N THR A 365 -8.09 -24.21 26.76
CA THR A 365 -8.80 -24.18 28.04
C THR A 365 -10.25 -23.78 27.81
N PRO A 366 -11.24 -24.43 28.48
CA PRO A 366 -12.63 -23.99 28.41
C PRO A 366 -12.72 -22.56 28.89
N LEU A 367 -13.16 -21.64 28.03
CA LEU A 367 -13.54 -20.30 28.45
C LEU A 367 -14.77 -20.45 29.36
N GLU A 368 -14.73 -19.81 30.53
CA GLU A 368 -15.86 -19.80 31.45
C GLU A 368 -17.13 -19.27 30.76
N PRO A 369 -18.31 -19.84 31.07
CA PRO A 369 -19.57 -19.31 30.53
C PRO A 369 -19.76 -17.87 31.03
N GLY A 370 -19.68 -16.90 30.11
CA GLY A 370 -19.87 -15.48 30.43
C GLY A 370 -18.72 -14.54 30.02
N LEU A 371 -17.58 -15.03 29.49
CA LEU A 371 -16.57 -14.17 28.92
C LEU A 371 -17.09 -13.57 27.59
N PRO A 372 -16.96 -12.24 27.40
CA PRO A 372 -17.38 -11.57 26.15
C PRO A 372 -16.64 -12.16 24.97
N HIS A 373 -17.37 -12.53 23.93
CA HIS A 373 -16.79 -12.88 22.64
C HIS A 373 -16.10 -11.64 22.06
N GLU A 374 -14.78 -11.70 21.92
CA GLU A 374 -14.06 -10.63 21.24
C GLU A 374 -14.41 -10.61 19.75
N PRO A 375 -14.93 -9.50 19.20
CA PRO A 375 -15.29 -9.41 17.80
C PRO A 375 -14.05 -9.41 16.91
N PRO A 376 -14.10 -9.96 15.68
CA PRO A 376 -13.03 -9.73 14.71
C PRO A 376 -12.92 -8.24 14.40
N VAL A 377 -11.67 -7.75 14.30
CA VAL A 377 -11.37 -6.36 13.95
C VAL A 377 -10.58 -6.34 12.65
N ILE A 378 -11.12 -5.64 11.66
CA ILE A 378 -10.61 -5.59 10.28
C ILE A 378 -10.30 -4.15 9.90
N LEU A 379 -9.12 -3.93 9.34
CA LEU A 379 -8.65 -2.65 8.84
C LEU A 379 -8.51 -2.69 7.32
N ASP A 380 -9.24 -1.83 6.61
CA ASP A 380 -9.16 -1.72 5.16
C ASP A 380 -9.11 -0.26 4.69
N SER A 381 -8.26 0.04 3.74
CA SER A 381 -8.08 1.39 3.19
C SER A 381 -8.99 1.70 1.99
N ALA A 382 -10.08 0.96 1.80
CA ALA A 382 -11.09 1.29 0.81
C ALA A 382 -11.64 2.71 1.03
N HIS A 383 -11.73 3.53 -0.03
CA HIS A 383 -12.06 4.96 0.07
C HIS A 383 -12.83 5.50 -1.14
N ASN A 384 -13.41 4.64 -1.97
CA ASN A 384 -14.35 4.97 -3.03
C ASN A 384 -15.26 3.78 -3.32
N GLN A 385 -16.31 3.98 -4.11
CA GLN A 385 -17.31 2.96 -4.38
C GLN A 385 -16.72 1.66 -4.94
N ASP A 386 -15.86 1.71 -5.97
CA ASP A 386 -15.23 0.52 -6.55
C ASP A 386 -14.43 -0.30 -5.52
N SER A 387 -13.71 0.36 -4.59
CA SER A 387 -13.01 -0.34 -3.52
C SER A 387 -13.95 -0.90 -2.45
N PHE A 388 -15.09 -0.25 -2.19
CA PHE A 388 -16.12 -0.78 -1.29
C PHE A 388 -16.85 -1.99 -1.89
N GLU A 389 -17.08 -2.04 -3.19
CA GLU A 389 -17.57 -3.23 -3.88
C GLU A 389 -16.63 -4.43 -3.66
N LYS A 390 -15.31 -4.23 -3.80
CA LYS A 390 -14.31 -5.29 -3.55
C LYS A 390 -14.22 -5.68 -2.06
N LEU A 391 -14.36 -4.70 -1.17
CA LEU A 391 -14.43 -4.93 0.27
C LEU A 391 -15.66 -5.75 0.64
N ALA A 392 -16.84 -5.42 0.10
CA ALA A 392 -18.07 -6.15 0.32
C ALA A 392 -17.95 -7.62 -0.12
N GLN A 393 -17.37 -7.85 -1.31
CA GLN A 393 -17.10 -9.21 -1.80
C GLN A 393 -16.13 -9.95 -0.88
N THR A 394 -15.05 -9.31 -0.43
CA THR A 394 -14.08 -9.93 0.48
C THR A 394 -14.71 -10.25 1.83
N LEU A 395 -15.56 -9.38 2.36
CA LEU A 395 -16.31 -9.64 3.58
C LEU A 395 -17.28 -10.82 3.42
N GLU A 396 -17.88 -11.01 2.25
CA GLU A 396 -18.74 -12.17 1.99
C GLU A 396 -17.93 -13.47 1.89
N ASP A 397 -16.76 -13.42 1.24
CA ASP A 397 -15.88 -14.58 1.08
C ASP A 397 -15.34 -15.11 2.43
N TYR A 398 -15.03 -14.21 3.38
CA TYR A 398 -14.33 -14.57 4.63
C TYR A 398 -15.21 -14.50 5.89
N PHE A 399 -16.28 -13.72 5.88
CA PHE A 399 -17.17 -13.48 7.00
C PHE A 399 -18.64 -13.41 6.54
N PRO A 400 -19.17 -14.47 5.89
CA PRO A 400 -20.48 -14.43 5.27
C PRO A 400 -21.58 -14.07 6.27
N GLY A 401 -22.45 -13.13 5.88
CA GLY A 401 -23.65 -12.76 6.62
C GLY A 401 -23.45 -12.05 7.97
N LEU A 402 -22.23 -11.87 8.47
CA LEU A 402 -22.01 -11.20 9.77
C LEU A 402 -22.31 -9.69 9.69
N PRO A 403 -23.10 -9.15 10.64
CA PRO A 403 -23.34 -7.71 10.73
C PRO A 403 -22.05 -6.92 11.02
N ILE A 404 -22.01 -5.67 10.57
CA ILE A 404 -20.83 -4.81 10.63
C ILE A 404 -21.12 -3.57 11.47
N ILE A 405 -20.24 -3.29 12.42
CA ILE A 405 -20.08 -1.96 13.03
C ILE A 405 -18.91 -1.31 12.31
N LEU A 406 -19.22 -0.27 11.50
CA LEU A 406 -18.28 0.39 10.62
C LEU A 406 -17.75 1.68 11.25
N ILE A 407 -16.45 1.76 11.50
CA ILE A 407 -15.75 3.02 11.79
C ILE A 407 -15.44 3.66 10.44
N PHE A 408 -16.06 4.80 10.15
CA PHE A 408 -16.04 5.39 8.83
C PHE A 408 -15.67 6.87 8.87
N GLY A 409 -14.75 7.25 8.00
CA GLY A 409 -14.48 8.63 7.67
C GLY A 409 -14.09 8.74 6.20
N SER A 410 -14.25 9.94 5.62
CA SER A 410 -14.00 10.14 4.19
C SER A 410 -13.49 11.54 3.91
N SER A 411 -13.03 11.80 2.68
CA SER A 411 -12.72 13.13 2.17
C SER A 411 -13.95 13.72 1.47
N GLU A 412 -14.05 15.06 1.45
CA GLU A 412 -15.18 15.81 0.86
C GLU A 412 -15.44 15.50 -0.62
N ASP A 413 -14.42 15.04 -1.36
CA ASP A 413 -14.49 14.75 -2.79
C ASP A 413 -14.94 13.31 -3.12
N LYS A 414 -15.26 12.51 -2.10
CA LYS A 414 -15.64 11.11 -2.29
C LYS A 414 -17.15 10.90 -2.18
N ASP A 415 -17.64 9.91 -2.92
CA ASP A 415 -19.06 9.49 -2.87
C ASP A 415 -19.33 8.63 -1.63
N VAL A 416 -19.67 9.30 -0.52
CA VAL A 416 -20.02 8.66 0.75
C VAL A 416 -21.26 7.77 0.58
N ALA A 417 -22.26 8.22 -0.18
CA ALA A 417 -23.50 7.47 -0.37
C ALA A 417 -23.25 6.16 -1.14
N GLY A 418 -22.49 6.23 -2.24
CA GLY A 418 -22.11 5.06 -3.02
C GLY A 418 -21.31 4.05 -2.20
N MET A 419 -20.35 4.50 -1.38
CA MET A 419 -19.57 3.62 -0.50
C MET A 419 -20.48 2.90 0.53
N LEU A 420 -21.33 3.62 1.24
CA LEU A 420 -22.21 3.04 2.25
C LEU A 420 -23.26 2.09 1.64
N ALA A 421 -23.72 2.38 0.42
CA ALA A 421 -24.66 1.53 -0.31
C ALA A 421 -24.14 0.11 -0.55
N GLU A 422 -22.83 -0.05 -0.83
CA GLU A 422 -22.20 -1.37 -1.08
C GLU A 422 -22.26 -2.30 0.15
N LEU A 423 -22.28 -1.74 1.36
CA LEU A 423 -22.34 -2.51 2.60
C LEU A 423 -23.71 -2.45 3.31
N LYS A 424 -24.70 -1.70 2.76
CA LYS A 424 -25.97 -1.37 3.43
C LYS A 424 -26.67 -2.58 4.05
N GLY A 425 -26.70 -3.72 3.35
CA GLY A 425 -27.39 -4.94 3.83
C GLY A 425 -26.76 -5.57 5.06
N ARG A 426 -25.55 -5.18 5.42
CA ARG A 426 -24.78 -5.73 6.55
C ARG A 426 -24.46 -4.71 7.64
N LEU A 427 -24.66 -3.41 7.38
CA LEU A 427 -24.37 -2.35 8.33
C LEU A 427 -25.36 -2.35 9.49
N LYS A 428 -24.91 -2.70 10.69
CA LYS A 428 -25.66 -2.56 11.95
C LYS A 428 -25.60 -1.11 12.46
N LEU A 429 -24.41 -0.50 12.35
CA LEU A 429 -24.14 0.87 12.78
C LEU A 429 -22.92 1.42 12.04
N VAL A 430 -22.98 2.71 11.69
CA VAL A 430 -21.86 3.50 11.23
C VAL A 430 -21.44 4.45 12.34
N LEU A 431 -20.19 4.36 12.79
CA LEU A 431 -19.55 5.31 13.68
C LEU A 431 -18.74 6.29 12.81
N ALA A 432 -19.36 7.43 12.52
CA ALA A 432 -18.77 8.46 11.69
C ALA A 432 -17.71 9.24 12.47
N THR A 433 -16.50 9.34 11.92
CA THR A 433 -15.38 10.07 12.51
C THR A 433 -14.54 10.75 11.43
N LYS A 434 -13.52 11.51 11.83
CA LYS A 434 -12.57 12.13 10.90
C LYS A 434 -11.15 11.99 11.40
N ALA A 435 -10.23 11.74 10.47
CA ALA A 435 -8.80 11.85 10.71
C ALA A 435 -8.36 13.32 10.78
N VAL A 436 -7.18 13.54 11.33
CA VAL A 436 -6.51 14.85 11.31
C VAL A 436 -6.00 15.14 9.90
N HIS A 437 -6.92 15.50 8.99
CA HIS A 437 -6.61 15.78 7.59
C HIS A 437 -7.46 16.93 7.04
N PRO A 438 -6.88 17.91 6.29
CA PRO A 438 -7.60 19.11 5.83
C PRO A 438 -8.82 18.85 4.95
N ARG A 439 -8.86 17.71 4.24
CA ARG A 439 -9.97 17.33 3.37
C ARG A 439 -11.00 16.43 4.04
N ALA A 440 -10.85 16.14 5.33
CA ALA A 440 -11.78 15.26 6.02
C ALA A 440 -13.18 15.90 6.08
N ILE A 441 -14.21 15.13 5.73
CA ILE A 441 -15.61 15.54 5.85
C ILE A 441 -16.04 15.50 7.31
N ASP A 442 -16.90 16.44 7.71
CA ASP A 442 -17.44 16.44 9.07
C ASP A 442 -18.31 15.20 9.32
N PRO A 443 -18.15 14.55 10.49
CA PRO A 443 -18.88 13.32 10.83
C PRO A 443 -20.40 13.47 10.75
N GLU A 444 -20.96 14.64 11.07
CA GLU A 444 -22.38 14.93 11.01
C GLU A 444 -22.93 14.81 9.58
N LYS A 445 -22.17 15.23 8.56
CA LYS A 445 -22.57 15.08 7.15
C LYS A 445 -22.58 13.60 6.72
N ILE A 446 -21.69 12.79 7.30
CA ILE A 446 -21.71 11.34 7.09
C ILE A 446 -22.96 10.73 7.71
N VAL A 447 -23.30 11.13 8.95
CA VAL A 447 -24.50 10.68 9.66
C VAL A 447 -25.77 11.06 8.88
N GLU A 448 -25.87 12.29 8.38
CA GLU A 448 -26.99 12.73 7.55
C GLU A 448 -27.13 11.86 6.28
N THR A 449 -26.00 11.55 5.62
CA THR A 449 -25.99 10.73 4.42
C THR A 449 -26.39 9.28 4.71
N ALA A 450 -25.88 8.69 5.79
CA ALA A 450 -26.26 7.36 6.23
C ALA A 450 -27.76 7.27 6.57
N ASN A 451 -28.29 8.25 7.31
CA ASN A 451 -29.70 8.30 7.69
C ASN A 451 -30.61 8.43 6.44
N ARG A 452 -30.25 9.20 5.43
CA ARG A 452 -30.98 9.27 4.14
C ARG A 452 -31.02 7.91 3.42
N LEU A 453 -30.02 7.08 3.62
CA LEU A 453 -29.97 5.71 3.10
C LEU A 453 -30.71 4.70 4.00
N GLY A 454 -31.25 5.14 5.15
CA GLY A 454 -31.87 4.25 6.15
C GLY A 454 -30.85 3.41 6.92
N ILE A 455 -29.61 3.89 7.04
CA ILE A 455 -28.52 3.25 7.79
C ILE A 455 -28.37 4.00 9.11
N ARG A 456 -28.41 3.27 10.23
CA ARG A 456 -28.16 3.85 11.57
C ARG A 456 -26.72 4.36 11.64
N ALA A 457 -26.54 5.59 12.11
CA ALA A 457 -25.22 6.22 12.25
C ALA A 457 -25.15 7.11 13.48
N GLU A 458 -23.97 7.20 14.08
CA GLU A 458 -23.63 8.05 15.23
C GLU A 458 -22.32 8.78 14.91
N ALA A 459 -22.20 10.06 15.27
CA ALA A 459 -20.94 10.79 15.16
C ALA A 459 -20.06 10.51 16.38
N ALA A 460 -18.77 10.32 16.19
CA ALA A 460 -17.76 10.13 17.22
C ALA A 460 -16.76 11.28 17.22
N ALA A 461 -16.40 11.78 18.39
CA ALA A 461 -15.53 12.94 18.57
C ALA A 461 -14.09 12.72 18.06
N SER A 462 -13.60 11.48 18.10
CA SER A 462 -12.31 11.07 17.58
C SER A 462 -12.32 9.62 17.11
N VAL A 463 -11.25 9.22 16.44
CA VAL A 463 -11.04 7.83 15.98
C VAL A 463 -10.93 6.87 17.17
N GLU A 464 -10.27 7.28 18.26
CA GLU A 464 -10.14 6.47 19.48
C GLU A 464 -11.50 6.24 20.13
N VAL A 465 -12.34 7.27 20.20
CA VAL A 465 -13.72 7.17 20.74
C VAL A 465 -14.56 6.25 19.87
N ALA A 466 -14.45 6.35 18.54
CA ALA A 466 -15.13 5.47 17.60
C ALA A 466 -14.70 4.01 17.79
N LEU A 467 -13.40 3.75 17.92
CA LEU A 467 -12.87 2.39 18.16
C LEU A 467 -13.36 1.81 19.48
N ALA A 468 -13.24 2.55 20.59
CA ALA A 468 -13.70 2.11 21.90
C ALA A 468 -15.20 1.78 21.88
N ARG A 469 -16.01 2.66 21.26
CA ARG A 469 -17.45 2.45 21.11
C ARG A 469 -17.80 1.24 20.25
N ALA A 470 -17.06 1.02 19.15
CA ALA A 470 -17.25 -0.15 18.28
C ALA A 470 -16.98 -1.46 19.03
N LEU A 471 -15.89 -1.50 19.80
CA LEU A 471 -15.51 -2.66 20.60
C LEU A 471 -16.52 -2.98 21.67
N ASP A 472 -17.02 -1.97 22.41
CA ASP A 472 -18.05 -2.09 23.43
C ASP A 472 -19.36 -2.65 22.84
N LEU A 473 -19.83 -2.09 21.73
CA LEU A 473 -21.06 -2.54 21.08
C LEU A 473 -20.97 -3.96 20.51
N ALA A 474 -19.78 -4.38 20.09
CA ALA A 474 -19.53 -5.72 19.56
C ALA A 474 -19.14 -6.75 20.62
N ALA A 475 -19.00 -6.37 21.90
CA ALA A 475 -18.54 -7.25 22.98
C ALA A 475 -19.47 -8.48 23.21
N GLY A 476 -20.74 -8.38 22.80
CA GLY A 476 -21.68 -9.52 22.84
C GLY A 476 -21.44 -10.60 21.80
N GLY A 477 -20.55 -10.35 20.84
CA GLY A 477 -20.19 -11.25 19.74
C GLY A 477 -21.23 -11.30 18.62
N GLY A 478 -20.78 -11.76 17.45
CA GLY A 478 -21.61 -11.91 16.25
C GLY A 478 -21.50 -10.77 15.27
N GLU A 479 -20.79 -9.70 15.58
CA GLU A 479 -20.50 -8.57 14.70
C GLU A 479 -19.02 -8.50 14.32
N ILE A 480 -18.75 -7.81 13.22
CA ILE A 480 -17.41 -7.39 12.79
C ILE A 480 -17.22 -5.92 13.15
N VAL A 481 -16.09 -5.55 13.73
CA VAL A 481 -15.62 -4.17 13.77
C VAL A 481 -14.75 -3.94 12.54
N LEU A 482 -15.21 -3.06 11.64
CA LEU A 482 -14.54 -2.74 10.39
C LEU A 482 -14.14 -1.26 10.38
N SER A 483 -12.89 -0.95 10.04
CA SER A 483 -12.47 0.42 9.68
C SER A 483 -12.30 0.53 8.19
N ALA A 484 -12.99 1.51 7.56
CA ALA A 484 -12.87 1.81 6.13
C ALA A 484 -13.37 3.24 5.80
N GLY A 485 -13.22 3.66 4.53
CA GLY A 485 -13.69 4.95 4.01
C GLY A 485 -12.57 5.97 3.81
N SER A 486 -11.50 5.86 4.58
CA SER A 486 -10.30 6.68 4.44
C SER A 486 -9.08 5.90 4.91
N MET A 487 -8.00 5.99 4.14
CA MET A 487 -6.73 5.43 4.55
C MET A 487 -6.21 6.08 5.85
N PHE A 488 -6.41 7.38 6.01
CA PHE A 488 -5.97 8.12 7.21
C PHE A 488 -6.77 7.71 8.45
N VAL A 489 -8.09 7.59 8.35
CA VAL A 489 -8.92 7.07 9.47
C VAL A 489 -8.49 5.66 9.84
N THR A 490 -8.27 4.79 8.85
CA THR A 490 -7.84 3.41 9.11
C THR A 490 -6.44 3.35 9.74
N ALA A 491 -5.53 4.23 9.34
CA ALA A 491 -4.21 4.35 9.96
C ALA A 491 -4.29 4.80 11.43
N GLU A 492 -5.13 5.81 11.72
CA GLU A 492 -5.37 6.25 13.11
C GLU A 492 -6.04 5.17 13.96
N VAL A 493 -7.00 4.40 13.39
CA VAL A 493 -7.59 3.21 14.07
C VAL A 493 -6.51 2.18 14.38
N LYS A 494 -5.58 1.93 13.43
CA LYS A 494 -4.45 1.02 13.65
C LYS A 494 -3.57 1.51 14.80
N THR A 495 -3.21 2.78 14.81
CA THR A 495 -2.43 3.40 15.89
C THR A 495 -3.13 3.28 17.24
N ALA A 496 -4.43 3.57 17.29
CA ALA A 496 -5.24 3.46 18.52
C ALA A 496 -5.32 1.99 18.99
N TRP A 497 -5.49 1.06 18.06
CA TRP A 497 -5.50 -0.38 18.34
C TRP A 497 -4.17 -0.86 18.94
N GLU A 498 -3.05 -0.47 18.35
CA GLU A 498 -1.69 -0.81 18.82
C GLU A 498 -1.42 -0.24 20.22
N LYS A 499 -1.90 0.97 20.53
CA LYS A 499 -1.78 1.57 21.86
C LYS A 499 -2.57 0.80 22.91
N LEU A 500 -3.78 0.30 22.58
CA LEU A 500 -4.61 -0.49 23.49
C LEU A 500 -4.02 -1.88 23.80
N HIS A 501 -3.16 -2.40 22.92
CA HIS A 501 -2.60 -3.75 23.01
C HIS A 501 -1.07 -3.77 23.17
N LYS A 502 -0.44 -2.61 23.45
CA LYS A 502 0.97 -2.59 23.87
C LYS A 502 1.08 -3.31 25.22
N PRO A 503 2.04 -4.26 25.33
CA PRO A 503 2.29 -4.99 26.58
C PRO A 503 2.74 -4.05 27.71
#